data_8f79a2ab09ac760e08e4e203cff16632
#
_entry.id   8f79a2ab09ac760e08e4e203cff16632
#
_cell.length_a   1.000
_cell.length_b   1.000
_cell.length_c   1.000
_cell.angle_alpha   90.00
_cell.angle_beta   90.00
_cell.angle_gamma   90.00
#
_symmetry.space_group_name_H-M   'P 1'
#
loop_
_entity.id
_entity.type
_entity.pdbx_description
1 polymer ?
#
loop_
_entity_poly.entity_id
_entity_poly.type
_entity_poly.pdbx_seq_one_letter_code
_entity_poly.pdbx_strand_id
1 'polypeptide(L)'
;MKVMNTASLKLSILAALLASAGALSADITVKGSDTLVILAQKWAEVYMGQKPGLKIQVTGGGTGTGFAALQNQQTDLCNASRKIKATEQANCIKAFGKRPTEYKVATDGLSVYVNTANKVKELSIDQLERIFTGKIRNWQELGGEDLAITVYSRENSSGTYEFFKEHVLKGKDFVASAQTMPGTAAVLQAVANDPKGIGYGGAAYGAGAKHLAIKKDDSSPAIEPNEETVIGGKYPISRYLFIYVNPALDKGEIAAYLNWIRSDDGQKIVKDIGYFPLPENFRNK
;
A
#
# COMPACT_ATOMS: atom_id res chain seq x y z
N MET A 1 -32.17 51.38 48.12
CA MET A 1 -31.64 51.12 46.75
C MET A 1 -30.19 50.73 46.88
N LYS A 2 -29.86 49.41 46.72
CA LYS A 2 -28.48 48.92 46.75
C LYS A 2 -27.95 48.87 45.30
N VAL A 3 -26.91 49.64 45.05
CA VAL A 3 -26.20 49.66 43.78
C VAL A 3 -25.38 48.38 43.70
N MET A 4 -25.74 47.46 42.77
CA MET A 4 -24.95 46.26 42.45
C MET A 4 -23.70 46.64 41.70
N ASN A 5 -22.57 46.17 42.21
CA ASN A 5 -21.24 46.49 41.72
C ASN A 5 -20.94 45.70 40.43
N THR A 6 -20.88 46.41 39.29
CA THR A 6 -20.70 45.87 37.95
C THR A 6 -19.28 45.35 37.67
N ALA A 7 -18.34 45.43 38.63
CA ALA A 7 -16.98 44.98 38.48
C ALA A 7 -16.82 43.44 38.63
N SER A 8 -17.67 42.77 39.41
CA SER A 8 -17.61 41.32 39.64
C SER A 8 -18.11 40.50 38.47
N LEU A 9 -18.97 41.06 37.60
CA LEU A 9 -19.54 40.33 36.46
C LEU A 9 -18.56 40.24 35.28
N LYS A 10 -17.65 41.21 35.13
CA LYS A 10 -16.66 41.21 34.03
C LYS A 10 -15.50 40.25 34.25
N LEU A 11 -15.16 39.93 35.49
CA LEU A 11 -14.08 39.02 35.83
C LEU A 11 -14.46 37.52 35.65
N SER A 12 -15.76 37.21 35.85
CA SER A 12 -16.29 35.84 35.67
C SER A 12 -16.43 35.44 34.18
N ILE A 13 -16.63 36.39 33.27
CA ILE A 13 -16.77 36.15 31.83
C ILE A 13 -15.39 35.92 31.19
N LEU A 14 -14.33 36.55 31.70
CA LEU A 14 -12.98 36.39 31.19
C LEU A 14 -12.33 35.02 31.58
N ALA A 15 -12.74 34.45 32.72
CA ALA A 15 -12.27 33.13 33.17
C ALA A 15 -12.95 31.96 32.42
N ALA A 16 -14.16 32.16 31.86
CA ALA A 16 -14.86 31.12 31.08
C ALA A 16 -14.36 31.00 29.64
N LEU A 17 -13.65 32.00 29.10
CA LEU A 17 -13.08 31.98 27.74
C LEU A 17 -11.68 31.31 27.63
N LEU A 18 -11.03 31.01 28.75
CA LEU A 18 -9.73 30.36 28.78
C LEU A 18 -9.78 28.85 28.95
N ALA A 19 -10.96 28.25 29.11
CA ALA A 19 -11.11 26.80 29.34
C ALA A 19 -11.40 25.99 28.06
N SER A 20 -11.39 26.60 26.87
CA SER A 20 -11.59 25.89 25.60
C SER A 20 -10.38 25.95 24.67
N ALA A 21 -9.17 25.99 25.23
CA ALA A 21 -8.02 25.53 24.47
C ALA A 21 -8.11 24.00 24.41
N GLY A 22 -9.07 23.49 23.62
CA GLY A 22 -9.03 22.10 23.20
C GLY A 22 -7.66 21.87 22.61
N ALA A 23 -6.89 20.95 23.18
CA ALA A 23 -5.66 20.51 22.59
C ALA A 23 -5.96 20.23 21.12
N LEU A 24 -5.37 20.99 20.20
CA LEU A 24 -5.39 20.70 18.78
C LEU A 24 -4.73 19.32 18.66
N SER A 25 -5.55 18.29 18.54
CA SER A 25 -5.10 16.95 18.24
C SER A 25 -4.29 17.04 16.95
N ALA A 26 -3.05 16.61 16.98
CA ALA A 26 -2.23 16.56 15.78
C ALA A 26 -2.88 15.55 14.83
N ASP A 27 -3.41 16.02 13.72
CA ASP A 27 -3.94 15.16 12.67
C ASP A 27 -2.76 14.65 11.83
N ILE A 28 -2.72 13.35 11.57
CA ILE A 28 -1.75 12.73 10.65
C ILE A 28 -2.50 12.33 9.38
N THR A 29 -2.00 12.80 8.24
CA THR A 29 -2.55 12.44 6.94
C THR A 29 -1.63 11.45 6.23
N VAL A 30 -2.22 10.37 5.72
CA VAL A 30 -1.54 9.30 4.99
C VAL A 30 -2.18 9.15 3.63
N LYS A 31 -1.38 9.26 2.56
CA LYS A 31 -1.89 9.12 1.19
C LYS A 31 -0.96 8.27 0.35
N GLY A 32 -1.52 7.52 -0.61
CA GLY A 32 -0.69 6.85 -1.62
C GLY A 32 -1.18 5.47 -2.03
N SER A 33 -0.34 4.47 -1.87
CA SER A 33 -0.53 3.13 -2.41
C SER A 33 -1.81 2.44 -1.93
N ASP A 34 -2.67 2.06 -2.87
CA ASP A 34 -3.87 1.27 -2.56
C ASP A 34 -3.53 -0.14 -2.05
N THR A 35 -2.35 -0.66 -2.37
CA THR A 35 -1.84 -1.90 -1.79
C THR A 35 -1.78 -1.82 -0.26
N LEU A 36 -1.41 -0.66 0.28
CA LEU A 36 -1.24 -0.44 1.71
C LEU A 36 -2.52 0.04 2.43
N VAL A 37 -3.60 0.38 1.71
CA VAL A 37 -4.76 1.04 2.34
C VAL A 37 -5.34 0.23 3.49
N ILE A 38 -5.64 -1.04 3.29
CA ILE A 38 -6.24 -1.88 4.36
C ILE A 38 -5.31 -2.00 5.57
N LEU A 39 -4.02 -2.15 5.35
CA LEU A 39 -3.02 -2.25 6.42
C LEU A 39 -2.85 -0.92 7.15
N ALA A 40 -2.73 0.18 6.41
CA ALA A 40 -2.58 1.51 6.98
C ALA A 40 -3.82 1.97 7.76
N GLN A 41 -5.03 1.62 7.28
CA GLN A 41 -6.26 1.85 8.01
C GLN A 41 -6.30 1.06 9.32
N LYS A 42 -5.84 -0.20 9.31
CA LYS A 42 -5.79 -1.00 10.54
C LYS A 42 -4.75 -0.49 11.53
N TRP A 43 -3.58 -0.08 11.07
CA TRP A 43 -2.60 0.59 11.92
C TRP A 43 -3.17 1.88 12.53
N ALA A 44 -3.81 2.73 11.72
CA ALA A 44 -4.42 3.97 12.18
C ALA A 44 -5.51 3.71 13.24
N GLU A 45 -6.40 2.75 13.00
CA GLU A 45 -7.47 2.35 13.93
C GLU A 45 -6.90 1.94 15.29
N VAL A 46 -5.94 1.01 15.29
CA VAL A 46 -5.36 0.47 16.54
C VAL A 46 -4.56 1.55 17.28
N TYR A 47 -3.75 2.34 16.57
CA TYR A 47 -2.94 3.39 17.19
C TYR A 47 -3.79 4.53 17.76
N MET A 48 -4.83 4.97 17.04
CA MET A 48 -5.80 5.95 17.56
C MET A 48 -6.52 5.45 18.82
N GLY A 49 -6.80 4.15 18.89
CA GLY A 49 -7.38 3.54 20.10
C GLY A 49 -6.49 3.66 21.35
N GLN A 50 -5.16 3.76 21.16
CA GLN A 50 -4.17 3.94 22.23
C GLN A 50 -3.88 5.43 22.52
N LYS A 51 -4.36 6.34 21.68
CA LYS A 51 -4.05 7.80 21.73
C LYS A 51 -5.35 8.62 21.62
N PRO A 52 -6.13 8.75 22.68
CA PRO A 52 -7.37 9.50 22.66
C PRO A 52 -7.15 10.94 22.15
N GLY A 53 -7.95 11.36 21.18
CA GLY A 53 -7.88 12.69 20.58
C GLY A 53 -6.99 12.80 19.33
N LEU A 54 -6.16 11.80 19.03
CA LEU A 54 -5.40 11.75 17.77
C LEU A 54 -6.31 11.32 16.62
N LYS A 55 -6.18 11.98 15.48
CA LYS A 55 -6.85 11.61 14.22
C LYS A 55 -5.83 11.26 13.16
N ILE A 56 -5.96 10.09 12.54
CA ILE A 56 -5.14 9.64 11.42
C ILE A 56 -6.08 9.37 10.25
N GLN A 57 -5.86 10.07 9.13
CA GLN A 57 -6.64 9.88 7.90
C GLN A 57 -5.82 9.11 6.88
N VAL A 58 -6.38 8.03 6.33
CA VAL A 58 -5.72 7.20 5.32
C VAL A 58 -6.52 7.26 4.01
N THR A 59 -5.84 7.64 2.92
CA THR A 59 -6.43 7.68 1.58
C THR A 59 -5.53 6.96 0.57
N GLY A 60 -6.16 6.27 -0.38
CA GLY A 60 -5.48 5.61 -1.50
C GLY A 60 -5.22 6.55 -2.69
N GLY A 61 -5.24 5.98 -3.90
CA GLY A 61 -5.10 6.66 -5.17
C GLY A 61 -3.76 6.42 -5.87
N GLY A 62 -2.98 5.46 -5.37
CA GLY A 62 -1.71 5.02 -5.96
C GLY A 62 -0.48 5.72 -5.38
N THR A 63 0.65 5.04 -5.46
CA THR A 63 1.95 5.53 -4.98
C THR A 63 2.35 6.87 -5.60
N GLY A 64 2.09 7.05 -6.90
CA GLY A 64 2.42 8.30 -7.61
C GLY A 64 1.64 9.50 -7.08
N THR A 65 0.35 9.34 -6.79
CA THR A 65 -0.46 10.41 -6.16
C THR A 65 -0.01 10.69 -4.73
N GLY A 66 0.45 9.67 -3.99
CA GLY A 66 1.06 9.85 -2.67
C GLY A 66 2.32 10.72 -2.73
N PHE A 67 3.24 10.45 -3.66
CA PHE A 67 4.43 11.28 -3.84
C PHE A 67 4.10 12.68 -4.33
N ALA A 68 3.10 12.85 -5.22
CA ALA A 68 2.62 14.16 -5.61
C ALA A 68 2.08 14.96 -4.41
N ALA A 69 1.32 14.32 -3.53
CA ALA A 69 0.82 14.95 -2.32
C ALA A 69 1.95 15.28 -1.33
N LEU A 70 2.92 14.38 -1.15
CA LEU A 70 4.06 14.58 -0.25
C LEU A 70 4.92 15.78 -0.70
N GLN A 71 5.29 15.84 -1.99
CA GLN A 71 6.08 16.95 -2.53
C GLN A 71 5.34 18.29 -2.44
N ASN A 72 4.00 18.30 -2.53
CA ASN A 72 3.16 19.49 -2.38
C ASN A 72 2.78 19.77 -0.92
N GLN A 73 3.32 19.02 0.04
CA GLN A 73 3.03 19.14 1.47
C GLN A 73 1.53 19.03 1.80
N GLN A 74 0.80 18.21 1.03
CA GLN A 74 -0.63 17.92 1.19
C GLN A 74 -0.89 16.59 1.93
N THR A 75 0.16 15.91 2.35
CA THR A 75 0.11 14.73 3.20
C THR A 75 1.38 14.67 4.04
N ASP A 76 1.28 14.14 5.25
CA ASP A 76 2.42 13.95 6.14
C ASP A 76 3.21 12.70 5.77
N LEU A 77 2.49 11.62 5.43
CA LEU A 77 3.05 10.31 5.11
C LEU A 77 2.60 9.87 3.71
N CYS A 78 3.56 9.39 2.92
CA CYS A 78 3.28 8.77 1.62
C CYS A 78 3.43 7.26 1.71
N ASN A 79 2.35 6.51 1.59
CA ASN A 79 2.38 5.06 1.42
C ASN A 79 2.84 4.69 0.01
N ALA A 80 3.81 3.78 -0.10
CA ALA A 80 4.37 3.39 -1.39
C ALA A 80 4.59 1.88 -1.51
N SER A 81 4.20 1.30 -2.64
CA SER A 81 4.42 -0.10 -2.98
C SER A 81 5.55 -0.30 -4.00
N ARG A 82 6.39 0.69 -4.14
CA ARG A 82 7.68 0.69 -4.83
C ARG A 82 8.59 1.74 -4.20
N LYS A 83 9.86 1.69 -4.54
CA LYS A 83 10.78 2.78 -4.17
C LYS A 83 10.41 4.10 -4.87
N ILE A 84 10.80 5.19 -4.23
CA ILE A 84 10.70 6.54 -4.81
C ILE A 84 11.52 6.62 -6.10
N LYS A 85 10.98 7.24 -7.14
CA LYS A 85 11.69 7.51 -8.39
C LYS A 85 12.67 8.68 -8.23
N ALA A 86 13.70 8.72 -9.06
CA ALA A 86 14.66 9.83 -9.07
C ALA A 86 13.98 11.21 -9.26
N THR A 87 12.97 11.27 -10.15
CA THR A 87 12.19 12.50 -10.39
C THR A 87 11.34 12.92 -9.19
N GLU A 88 10.67 11.97 -8.54
CA GLU A 88 9.88 12.22 -7.32
C GLU A 88 10.79 12.69 -6.17
N GLN A 89 11.96 12.04 -6.01
CA GLN A 89 12.95 12.43 -5.02
C GLN A 89 13.50 13.85 -5.29
N ALA A 90 13.81 14.18 -6.53
CA ALA A 90 14.26 15.51 -6.91
C ALA A 90 13.20 16.58 -6.61
N ASN A 91 11.93 16.29 -6.91
CA ASN A 91 10.81 17.17 -6.59
C ASN A 91 10.64 17.37 -5.07
N CYS A 92 10.77 16.31 -4.29
CA CYS A 92 10.74 16.41 -2.82
C CYS A 92 11.92 17.25 -2.29
N ILE A 93 13.13 17.05 -2.82
CA ILE A 93 14.30 17.87 -2.45
C ILE A 93 14.06 19.34 -2.77
N LYS A 94 13.48 19.65 -3.94
CA LYS A 94 13.10 21.00 -4.33
C LYS A 94 12.07 21.61 -3.38
N ALA A 95 11.10 20.81 -2.91
CA ALA A 95 9.99 21.27 -2.08
C ALA A 95 10.41 21.52 -0.62
N PHE A 96 11.23 20.68 -0.02
CA PHE A 96 11.59 20.78 1.41
C PHE A 96 13.09 20.64 1.72
N GLY A 97 13.97 20.78 0.72
CA GLY A 97 15.41 20.93 0.88
C GLY A 97 16.19 19.64 1.18
N LYS A 98 15.51 18.51 1.38
CA LYS A 98 16.12 17.23 1.77
C LYS A 98 15.44 16.06 1.06
N ARG A 99 16.13 14.91 1.00
CA ARG A 99 15.51 13.64 0.58
C ARG A 99 14.43 13.25 1.60
N PRO A 100 13.27 12.70 1.18
CA PRO A 100 12.32 12.11 2.12
C PRO A 100 12.98 10.98 2.90
N THR A 101 12.64 10.87 4.18
CA THR A 101 13.02 9.69 4.97
C THR A 101 12.20 8.49 4.48
N GLU A 102 12.88 7.38 4.24
CA GLU A 102 12.27 6.12 3.78
C GLU A 102 12.17 5.13 4.95
N TYR A 103 10.97 4.65 5.21
CA TYR A 103 10.71 3.57 6.16
C TYR A 103 10.21 2.34 5.43
N LYS A 104 10.90 1.20 5.54
CA LYS A 104 10.32 -0.11 5.23
C LYS A 104 9.32 -0.44 6.31
N VAL A 105 8.11 -0.88 5.94
CA VAL A 105 7.01 -1.09 6.90
C VAL A 105 6.40 -2.48 6.83
N ALA A 106 6.54 -3.18 5.71
CA ALA A 106 6.10 -4.57 5.54
C ALA A 106 6.81 -5.19 4.34
N THR A 107 6.67 -6.51 4.18
CA THR A 107 7.05 -7.23 2.97
C THR A 107 5.78 -7.75 2.27
N ASP A 108 5.76 -7.70 0.95
CA ASP A 108 4.65 -8.14 0.11
C ASP A 108 5.14 -9.18 -0.89
N GLY A 109 4.44 -10.32 -0.96
CA GLY A 109 4.55 -11.24 -2.08
C GLY A 109 3.50 -10.86 -3.12
N LEU A 110 3.90 -10.11 -4.16
CA LEU A 110 2.96 -9.70 -5.19
C LEU A 110 2.28 -10.92 -5.80
N SER A 111 0.98 -11.06 -5.57
CA SER A 111 0.21 -12.23 -6.01
C SER A 111 -0.38 -12.00 -7.39
N VAL A 112 -0.44 -13.08 -8.17
CA VAL A 112 -1.21 -13.14 -9.42
C VAL A 112 -2.51 -13.86 -9.14
N TYR A 113 -3.62 -13.20 -9.45
CA TYR A 113 -4.97 -13.67 -9.19
C TYR A 113 -5.60 -14.21 -10.47
N VAL A 114 -6.31 -15.33 -10.35
CA VAL A 114 -7.23 -15.86 -11.36
C VAL A 114 -8.56 -16.21 -10.70
N ASN A 115 -9.60 -16.37 -11.51
CA ASN A 115 -10.88 -16.87 -11.00
C ASN A 115 -10.72 -18.24 -10.37
N THR A 116 -11.51 -18.55 -9.34
CA THR A 116 -11.48 -19.85 -8.63
C THR A 116 -11.77 -21.05 -9.53
N ALA A 117 -12.56 -20.85 -10.62
CA ALA A 117 -12.85 -21.88 -11.61
C ALA A 117 -11.69 -22.16 -12.58
N ASN A 118 -10.68 -21.29 -12.64
CA ASN A 118 -9.53 -21.46 -13.53
C ASN A 118 -8.70 -22.67 -13.13
N LYS A 119 -8.36 -23.57 -14.08
CA LYS A 119 -7.63 -24.81 -13.82
C LYS A 119 -6.12 -24.63 -13.69
N VAL A 120 -5.57 -23.52 -14.22
CA VAL A 120 -4.13 -23.21 -14.12
C VAL A 120 -3.76 -22.99 -12.66
N LYS A 121 -2.65 -23.58 -12.20
CA LYS A 121 -2.21 -23.53 -10.81
C LYS A 121 -0.93 -22.71 -10.64
N GLU A 122 -0.13 -22.60 -11.67
CA GLU A 122 1.19 -21.97 -11.64
C GLU A 122 1.52 -21.32 -12.97
N LEU A 123 2.34 -20.28 -12.96
CA LEU A 123 2.87 -19.61 -14.15
C LEU A 123 4.33 -19.19 -13.90
N SER A 124 5.14 -19.22 -14.96
CA SER A 124 6.46 -18.62 -14.91
C SER A 124 6.39 -17.10 -15.15
N ILE A 125 7.46 -16.39 -14.77
CA ILE A 125 7.59 -14.94 -15.06
C ILE A 125 7.51 -14.71 -16.58
N ASP A 126 8.07 -15.60 -17.41
CA ASP A 126 8.00 -15.47 -18.86
C ASP A 126 6.56 -15.66 -19.39
N GLN A 127 5.83 -16.64 -18.87
CA GLN A 127 4.41 -16.82 -19.20
C GLN A 127 3.58 -15.62 -18.77
N LEU A 128 3.82 -15.06 -17.58
CA LEU A 128 3.16 -13.81 -17.13
C LEU A 128 3.47 -12.64 -18.07
N GLU A 129 4.75 -12.44 -18.46
CA GLU A 129 5.10 -11.41 -19.43
C GLU A 129 4.31 -11.59 -20.72
N ARG A 130 4.26 -12.82 -21.26
CA ARG A 130 3.56 -13.12 -22.52
C ARG A 130 2.05 -12.91 -22.44
N ILE A 131 1.42 -13.24 -21.30
CA ILE A 131 -0.01 -13.00 -21.07
C ILE A 131 -0.29 -11.50 -21.03
N PHE A 132 0.40 -10.78 -20.13
CA PHE A 132 0.12 -9.36 -19.90
C PHE A 132 0.56 -8.45 -21.03
N THR A 133 1.41 -8.92 -21.96
CA THR A 133 1.76 -8.23 -23.22
C THR A 133 0.91 -8.70 -24.40
N GLY A 134 -0.02 -9.65 -24.21
CA GLY A 134 -0.94 -10.14 -25.23
C GLY A 134 -0.35 -11.11 -26.25
N LYS A 135 0.78 -11.76 -25.94
CA LYS A 135 1.38 -12.84 -26.77
C LYS A 135 0.71 -14.18 -26.53
N ILE A 136 0.27 -14.45 -25.29
CA ILE A 136 -0.61 -15.56 -24.93
C ILE A 136 -1.99 -14.95 -24.69
N ARG A 137 -3.03 -15.44 -25.35
CA ARG A 137 -4.37 -14.88 -25.32
C ARG A 137 -5.47 -15.86 -24.93
N ASN A 138 -5.13 -17.13 -24.79
CA ASN A 138 -6.08 -18.18 -24.45
C ASN A 138 -5.50 -19.06 -23.33
N TRP A 139 -6.33 -19.39 -22.34
CA TRP A 139 -5.95 -20.25 -21.23
C TRP A 139 -5.55 -21.66 -21.69
N GLN A 140 -6.07 -22.15 -22.83
CA GLN A 140 -5.71 -23.45 -23.40
C GLN A 140 -4.21 -23.57 -23.71
N GLU A 141 -3.55 -22.46 -24.09
CA GLU A 141 -2.11 -22.40 -24.32
C GLU A 141 -1.27 -22.72 -23.07
N LEU A 142 -1.92 -22.68 -21.88
CA LEU A 142 -1.32 -22.90 -20.57
C LEU A 142 -1.92 -24.12 -19.85
N GLY A 143 -2.62 -25.02 -20.59
CA GLY A 143 -3.26 -26.20 -20.04
C GLY A 143 -4.57 -25.93 -19.30
N GLY A 144 -5.16 -24.73 -19.47
CA GLY A 144 -6.48 -24.35 -18.97
C GLY A 144 -7.59 -24.70 -19.97
N GLU A 145 -8.77 -24.11 -19.74
CA GLU A 145 -9.93 -24.22 -20.64
C GLU A 145 -9.71 -23.40 -21.92
N ASP A 146 -10.47 -23.72 -22.98
CA ASP A 146 -10.51 -22.91 -24.21
C ASP A 146 -11.31 -21.62 -23.97
N LEU A 147 -10.66 -20.68 -23.30
CA LEU A 147 -11.22 -19.37 -22.93
C LEU A 147 -10.21 -18.26 -23.21
N ALA A 148 -10.66 -17.21 -23.89
CA ALA A 148 -9.82 -16.03 -24.10
C ALA A 148 -9.48 -15.34 -22.77
N ILE A 149 -8.23 -14.91 -22.58
CA ILE A 149 -7.77 -14.29 -21.35
C ILE A 149 -8.22 -12.82 -21.28
N THR A 150 -8.86 -12.42 -20.19
CA THR A 150 -9.14 -11.03 -19.85
C THR A 150 -8.06 -10.52 -18.87
N VAL A 151 -7.28 -9.53 -19.28
CA VAL A 151 -6.22 -8.94 -18.45
C VAL A 151 -6.77 -7.75 -17.66
N TYR A 152 -6.68 -7.82 -16.35
CA TYR A 152 -6.99 -6.72 -15.42
C TYR A 152 -5.68 -6.12 -14.89
N SER A 153 -5.52 -4.82 -15.07
CA SER A 153 -4.34 -4.06 -14.65
C SER A 153 -4.74 -2.91 -13.74
N ARG A 154 -3.76 -2.12 -13.34
CA ARG A 154 -3.91 -0.96 -12.49
C ARG A 154 -3.66 0.32 -13.30
N GLU A 155 -4.12 1.44 -12.74
CA GLU A 155 -3.82 2.79 -13.22
C GLU A 155 -2.32 3.12 -13.12
N ASN A 156 -1.84 4.05 -13.96
CA ASN A 156 -0.42 4.45 -14.04
C ASN A 156 0.12 5.09 -12.75
N SER A 157 -0.75 5.62 -11.88
CA SER A 157 -0.37 6.12 -10.55
C SER A 157 -0.03 5.01 -9.56
N SER A 158 -0.39 3.76 -9.87
CA SER A 158 -0.17 2.60 -9.01
C SER A 158 1.29 2.20 -8.96
N GLY A 159 1.88 2.17 -7.77
CA GLY A 159 3.22 1.61 -7.58
C GLY A 159 3.28 0.11 -7.86
N THR A 160 2.16 -0.61 -7.74
CA THR A 160 2.06 -2.03 -8.09
C THR A 160 2.07 -2.23 -9.60
N TYR A 161 1.40 -1.36 -10.37
CA TYR A 161 1.50 -1.34 -11.83
C TYR A 161 2.96 -1.18 -12.28
N GLU A 162 3.65 -0.19 -11.74
CA GLU A 162 5.04 0.07 -12.12
C GLU A 162 5.98 -1.06 -11.73
N PHE A 163 5.83 -1.57 -10.50
CA PHE A 163 6.62 -2.71 -10.05
C PHE A 163 6.41 -3.94 -10.93
N PHE A 164 5.16 -4.26 -11.29
CA PHE A 164 4.83 -5.38 -12.17
C PHE A 164 5.40 -5.16 -13.58
N LYS A 165 5.24 -3.96 -14.12
CA LYS A 165 5.80 -3.60 -15.44
C LYS A 165 7.32 -3.77 -15.49
N GLU A 166 8.02 -3.30 -14.44
CA GLU A 166 9.48 -3.37 -14.37
C GLU A 166 9.99 -4.82 -14.18
N HIS A 167 9.43 -5.54 -13.19
CA HIS A 167 9.99 -6.81 -12.73
C HIS A 167 9.41 -8.04 -13.45
N VAL A 168 8.17 -7.96 -13.93
CA VAL A 168 7.51 -9.07 -14.63
C VAL A 168 7.49 -8.84 -16.14
N LEU A 169 7.09 -7.63 -16.59
CA LEU A 169 7.03 -7.33 -18.03
C LEU A 169 8.36 -6.85 -18.61
N LYS A 170 9.41 -6.72 -17.80
CA LYS A 170 10.75 -6.26 -18.23
C LYS A 170 10.70 -4.91 -18.95
N GLY A 171 9.84 -4.01 -18.46
CA GLY A 171 9.60 -2.67 -19.01
C GLY A 171 8.64 -2.59 -20.20
N LYS A 172 8.14 -3.72 -20.72
CA LYS A 172 7.19 -3.75 -21.85
C LYS A 172 5.82 -3.21 -21.44
N ASP A 173 5.07 -2.72 -22.41
CA ASP A 173 3.72 -2.25 -22.18
C ASP A 173 2.73 -3.39 -22.01
N PHE A 174 1.69 -3.15 -21.22
CA PHE A 174 0.54 -4.04 -21.14
C PHE A 174 -0.18 -4.08 -22.48
N VAL A 175 -0.83 -5.22 -22.75
CA VAL A 175 -1.70 -5.35 -23.93
C VAL A 175 -2.75 -4.23 -23.94
N ALA A 176 -3.01 -3.65 -25.10
CA ALA A 176 -3.93 -2.50 -25.23
C ALA A 176 -5.38 -2.81 -24.78
N SER A 177 -5.76 -4.10 -24.76
CA SER A 177 -7.07 -4.55 -24.27
C SER A 177 -7.12 -4.75 -22.74
N ALA A 178 -6.02 -4.51 -22.02
CA ALA A 178 -6.00 -4.63 -20.56
C ALA A 178 -6.98 -3.64 -19.91
N GLN A 179 -7.85 -4.14 -19.04
CA GLN A 179 -8.82 -3.32 -18.32
C GLN A 179 -8.16 -2.69 -17.11
N THR A 180 -8.17 -1.36 -17.04
CA THR A 180 -7.59 -0.59 -15.95
C THR A 180 -8.58 -0.47 -14.79
N MET A 181 -8.18 -0.94 -13.59
CA MET A 181 -8.99 -0.94 -12.39
C MET A 181 -8.50 0.09 -11.38
N PRO A 182 -9.40 0.83 -10.72
CA PRO A 182 -9.05 1.76 -9.65
C PRO A 182 -8.80 0.99 -8.34
N GLY A 183 -7.54 0.86 -7.92
CA GLY A 183 -7.19 0.20 -6.67
C GLY A 183 -7.07 -1.33 -6.76
N THR A 184 -6.43 -1.93 -5.74
CA THR A 184 -6.16 -3.38 -5.69
C THR A 184 -7.45 -4.17 -5.49
N ALA A 185 -8.37 -3.69 -4.66
CA ALA A 185 -9.64 -4.36 -4.40
C ALA A 185 -10.49 -4.52 -5.67
N ALA A 186 -10.49 -3.52 -6.56
CA ALA A 186 -11.23 -3.57 -7.82
C ALA A 186 -10.65 -4.61 -8.79
N VAL A 187 -9.32 -4.77 -8.85
CA VAL A 187 -8.69 -5.86 -9.63
C VAL A 187 -9.17 -7.20 -9.14
N LEU A 188 -9.10 -7.43 -7.82
CA LEU A 188 -9.52 -8.70 -7.22
C LEU A 188 -10.99 -9.01 -7.51
N GLN A 189 -11.87 -8.03 -7.31
CA GLN A 189 -13.30 -8.20 -7.57
C GLN A 189 -13.59 -8.51 -9.04
N ALA A 190 -12.91 -7.81 -9.96
CA ALA A 190 -13.06 -8.07 -11.40
C ALA A 190 -12.63 -9.51 -11.76
N VAL A 191 -11.48 -9.97 -11.25
CA VAL A 191 -10.99 -11.34 -11.47
C VAL A 191 -11.92 -12.38 -10.82
N ALA A 192 -12.41 -12.13 -9.61
CA ALA A 192 -13.31 -13.04 -8.92
C ALA A 192 -14.63 -13.26 -9.68
N ASN A 193 -15.10 -12.25 -10.42
CA ASN A 193 -16.35 -12.29 -11.18
C ASN A 193 -16.18 -12.71 -12.65
N ASP A 194 -14.94 -12.82 -13.16
CA ASP A 194 -14.67 -13.19 -14.55
C ASP A 194 -13.88 -14.52 -14.61
N PRO A 195 -14.49 -15.63 -15.08
CA PRO A 195 -13.80 -16.91 -15.25
C PRO A 195 -12.58 -16.84 -16.19
N LYS A 196 -12.50 -15.83 -17.05
CA LYS A 196 -11.39 -15.59 -17.99
C LYS A 196 -10.30 -14.71 -17.40
N GLY A 197 -10.56 -14.09 -16.23
CA GLY A 197 -9.76 -13.01 -15.65
C GLY A 197 -8.42 -13.44 -15.13
N ILE A 198 -7.41 -12.58 -15.35
CA ILE A 198 -6.14 -12.57 -14.66
C ILE A 198 -5.83 -11.16 -14.20
N GLY A 199 -5.30 -11.03 -12.99
CA GLY A 199 -4.89 -9.75 -12.41
C GLY A 199 -3.75 -9.94 -11.40
N TYR A 200 -3.33 -8.86 -10.79
CA TYR A 200 -2.24 -8.88 -9.80
C TYR A 200 -2.46 -7.85 -8.70
N GLY A 201 -1.87 -8.12 -7.53
CA GLY A 201 -1.97 -7.21 -6.38
C GLY A 201 -1.24 -7.75 -5.16
N GLY A 202 -1.32 -7.04 -4.04
CA GLY A 202 -0.71 -7.46 -2.78
C GLY A 202 -1.34 -8.73 -2.22
N ALA A 203 -0.54 -9.61 -1.61
CA ALA A 203 -0.97 -10.91 -1.08
C ALA A 203 -2.18 -10.82 -0.14
N ALA A 204 -2.28 -9.74 0.65
CA ALA A 204 -3.34 -9.53 1.62
C ALA A 204 -4.75 -9.34 1.02
N TYR A 205 -4.87 -9.14 -0.28
CA TYR A 205 -6.16 -8.96 -0.95
C TYR A 205 -6.78 -10.27 -1.48
N GLY A 206 -6.17 -11.41 -1.25
CA GLY A 206 -6.52 -12.68 -1.91
C GLY A 206 -7.87 -13.31 -1.62
N ALA A 207 -8.71 -12.76 -0.76
CA ALA A 207 -10.02 -13.33 -0.46
C ALA A 207 -10.96 -13.28 -1.68
N GLY A 208 -11.43 -14.44 -2.16
CA GLY A 208 -12.39 -14.56 -3.25
C GLY A 208 -11.82 -14.85 -4.64
N ALA A 209 -10.49 -14.84 -4.81
CA ALA A 209 -9.81 -15.30 -6.02
C ALA A 209 -8.76 -16.37 -5.68
N LYS A 210 -8.31 -17.08 -6.71
CA LYS A 210 -7.25 -18.06 -6.60
C LYS A 210 -5.90 -17.41 -6.88
N HIS A 211 -4.94 -17.59 -5.98
CA HIS A 211 -3.55 -17.23 -6.18
C HIS A 211 -2.83 -18.29 -7.00
N LEU A 212 -1.97 -17.88 -7.90
CA LEU A 212 -1.08 -18.78 -8.64
C LEU A 212 0.27 -18.85 -7.95
N ALA A 213 0.83 -20.05 -7.90
CA ALA A 213 2.24 -20.23 -7.60
C ALA A 213 3.10 -19.69 -8.76
N ILE A 214 4.23 -19.06 -8.45
CA ILE A 214 5.07 -18.40 -9.45
C ILE A 214 6.40 -19.11 -9.59
N LYS A 215 6.77 -19.41 -10.85
CA LYS A 215 8.07 -19.94 -11.22
C LYS A 215 8.97 -18.79 -11.66
N LYS A 216 10.23 -18.82 -11.27
CA LYS A 216 11.22 -17.85 -11.73
C LYS A 216 11.42 -17.92 -13.25
N ASP A 217 11.43 -19.13 -13.78
CA ASP A 217 11.49 -19.50 -15.20
C ASP A 217 10.78 -20.84 -15.39
N ASP A 218 10.64 -21.31 -16.64
CA ASP A 218 9.89 -22.53 -16.95
C ASP A 218 10.48 -23.81 -16.31
N SER A 219 11.77 -23.83 -16.00
CA SER A 219 12.49 -24.97 -15.39
C SER A 219 12.50 -24.92 -13.85
N SER A 220 12.21 -23.76 -13.26
CA SER A 220 12.23 -23.56 -11.81
C SER A 220 11.00 -24.15 -11.13
N PRO A 221 11.10 -24.53 -9.84
CA PRO A 221 9.92 -24.93 -9.08
C PRO A 221 8.95 -23.76 -8.90
N ALA A 222 7.67 -24.09 -8.85
CA ALA A 222 6.62 -23.13 -8.52
C ALA A 222 6.63 -22.83 -7.03
N ILE A 223 6.57 -21.56 -6.67
CA ILE A 223 6.66 -21.07 -5.29
C ILE A 223 5.41 -20.27 -4.97
N GLU A 224 4.75 -20.60 -3.86
CA GLU A 224 3.63 -19.82 -3.32
C GLU A 224 4.12 -18.66 -2.44
N PRO A 225 3.41 -17.52 -2.40
CA PRO A 225 3.75 -16.42 -1.53
C PRO A 225 3.30 -16.75 -0.08
N ASN A 226 4.25 -17.23 0.72
CA ASN A 226 4.06 -17.42 2.16
C ASN A 226 5.20 -16.75 2.94
N GLU A 227 5.10 -16.74 4.28
CA GLU A 227 6.05 -16.02 5.13
C GLU A 227 7.50 -16.50 4.89
N GLU A 228 7.72 -17.82 4.82
CA GLU A 228 9.06 -18.38 4.58
C GLU A 228 9.62 -17.98 3.21
N THR A 229 8.81 -18.12 2.16
CA THR A 229 9.27 -17.92 0.78
C THR A 229 9.45 -16.44 0.43
N VAL A 230 8.61 -15.55 0.99
CA VAL A 230 8.66 -14.10 0.74
C VAL A 230 9.77 -13.45 1.56
N ILE A 231 9.84 -13.69 2.88
CA ILE A 231 10.87 -13.13 3.75
C ILE A 231 12.24 -13.73 3.40
N GLY A 232 12.29 -15.03 3.09
CA GLY A 232 13.50 -15.73 2.68
C GLY A 232 13.97 -15.40 1.26
N GLY A 233 13.27 -14.53 0.51
CA GLY A 233 13.65 -14.10 -0.84
C GLY A 233 13.55 -15.20 -1.91
N LYS A 234 12.84 -16.29 -1.63
CA LYS A 234 12.61 -17.39 -2.58
C LYS A 234 11.48 -17.08 -3.57
N TYR A 235 10.43 -16.33 -3.11
CA TYR A 235 9.31 -15.98 -3.98
C TYR A 235 9.73 -14.93 -5.02
N PRO A 236 9.55 -15.18 -6.33
CA PRO A 236 10.21 -14.40 -7.39
C PRO A 236 9.79 -12.93 -7.47
N ILE A 237 8.56 -12.60 -7.05
CA ILE A 237 7.99 -11.24 -7.13
C ILE A 237 7.65 -10.67 -5.75
N SER A 238 8.63 -10.75 -4.83
CA SER A 238 8.55 -10.14 -3.51
C SER A 238 9.12 -8.72 -3.51
N ARG A 239 8.61 -7.87 -2.60
CA ARG A 239 9.05 -6.48 -2.43
C ARG A 239 8.82 -5.97 -1.02
N TYR A 240 9.51 -4.91 -0.63
CA TYR A 240 9.15 -4.12 0.53
C TYR A 240 8.01 -3.15 0.21
N LEU A 241 7.19 -2.88 1.22
CA LEU A 241 6.27 -1.76 1.25
C LEU A 241 6.89 -0.65 2.10
N PHE A 242 6.62 0.60 1.72
CA PHE A 242 7.32 1.76 2.27
C PHE A 242 6.34 2.84 2.76
N ILE A 243 6.81 3.63 3.72
CA ILE A 243 6.27 4.94 4.04
C ILE A 243 7.40 5.97 3.87
N TYR A 244 7.09 7.07 3.20
CA TYR A 244 7.99 8.22 3.05
C TYR A 244 7.45 9.42 3.80
N VAL A 245 8.33 10.18 4.43
CA VAL A 245 8.00 11.38 5.22
C VAL A 245 8.97 12.51 4.91
N ASN A 246 8.48 13.76 4.96
CA ASN A 246 9.36 14.92 4.98
C ASN A 246 10.20 14.89 6.26
N PRO A 247 11.55 14.92 6.21
CA PRO A 247 12.41 14.86 7.39
C PRO A 247 12.13 15.92 8.46
N ALA A 248 11.58 17.07 8.07
CA ALA A 248 11.20 18.11 9.03
C ALA A 248 9.98 17.72 9.90
N LEU A 249 9.13 16.82 9.39
CA LEU A 249 7.95 16.29 10.07
C LEU A 249 8.22 14.98 10.81
N ASP A 250 9.40 14.37 10.59
CA ASP A 250 9.81 13.10 11.20
C ASP A 250 10.22 13.30 12.68
N LYS A 251 9.26 13.71 13.48
CA LYS A 251 9.41 14.02 14.91
C LYS A 251 8.06 13.95 15.62
N GLY A 252 8.07 14.01 16.94
CA GLY A 252 6.83 14.02 17.74
C GLY A 252 5.95 12.80 17.47
N GLU A 253 4.65 13.01 17.29
CA GLU A 253 3.66 11.94 17.10
C GLU A 253 3.83 11.19 15.77
N ILE A 254 4.28 11.85 14.70
CA ILE A 254 4.58 11.19 13.42
C ILE A 254 5.71 10.17 13.60
N ALA A 255 6.83 10.56 14.23
CA ALA A 255 7.92 9.62 14.48
C ALA A 255 7.50 8.50 15.46
N ALA A 256 6.71 8.82 16.48
CA ALA A 256 6.16 7.82 17.40
C ALA A 256 5.28 6.79 16.66
N TYR A 257 4.40 7.25 15.78
CA TYR A 257 3.55 6.38 14.95
C TYR A 257 4.38 5.50 13.99
N LEU A 258 5.37 6.05 13.31
CA LEU A 258 6.26 5.29 12.41
C LEU A 258 7.10 4.25 13.18
N ASN A 259 7.56 4.59 14.38
CA ASN A 259 8.26 3.64 15.26
C ASN A 259 7.34 2.53 15.73
N TRP A 260 6.10 2.86 16.13
CA TRP A 260 5.10 1.88 16.53
C TRP A 260 4.70 0.94 15.38
N ILE A 261 4.51 1.44 14.17
CA ILE A 261 4.27 0.60 12.97
C ILE A 261 5.36 -0.48 12.83
N ARG A 262 6.60 -0.15 13.15
CA ARG A 262 7.76 -1.03 13.00
C ARG A 262 8.08 -1.85 14.25
N SER A 263 7.37 -1.64 15.35
CA SER A 263 7.44 -2.47 16.56
C SER A 263 6.73 -3.82 16.37
N ASP A 264 6.88 -4.73 17.32
CA ASP A 264 6.23 -6.04 17.28
C ASP A 264 4.70 -5.92 17.20
N ASP A 265 4.09 -4.94 17.88
CA ASP A 265 2.64 -4.69 17.81
C ASP A 265 2.20 -4.29 16.41
N GLY A 266 2.89 -3.33 15.79
CA GLY A 266 2.60 -2.90 14.42
C GLY A 266 2.86 -4.02 13.40
N GLN A 267 3.89 -4.84 13.62
CA GLN A 267 4.24 -5.96 12.73
C GLN A 267 3.32 -7.18 12.93
N LYS A 268 2.74 -7.35 14.12
CA LYS A 268 1.65 -8.33 14.32
C LYS A 268 0.46 -8.00 13.43
N ILE A 269 0.08 -6.73 13.33
CA ILE A 269 -1.02 -6.28 12.44
C ILE A 269 -0.69 -6.57 10.97
N VAL A 270 0.57 -6.43 10.54
CA VAL A 270 1.01 -6.81 9.18
C VAL A 270 0.63 -8.26 8.90
N LYS A 271 0.94 -9.17 9.81
CA LYS A 271 0.63 -10.60 9.70
C LYS A 271 -0.87 -10.87 9.72
N ASP A 272 -1.59 -10.25 10.65
CA ASP A 272 -3.04 -10.44 10.83
C ASP A 272 -3.84 -9.98 9.59
N ILE A 273 -3.34 -8.98 8.85
CA ILE A 273 -3.92 -8.49 7.59
C ILE A 273 -3.56 -9.38 6.39
N GLY A 274 -2.51 -10.22 6.50
CA GLY A 274 -2.08 -11.14 5.43
C GLY A 274 -0.90 -10.65 4.61
N TYR A 275 -0.21 -9.61 5.06
CA TYR A 275 1.13 -9.28 4.60
C TYR A 275 2.21 -9.99 5.43
N PHE A 276 3.46 -9.81 5.03
CA PHE A 276 4.58 -10.46 5.70
C PHE A 276 5.36 -9.43 6.52
N PRO A 277 5.62 -9.74 7.80
CA PRO A 277 6.35 -8.84 8.67
C PRO A 277 7.75 -8.52 8.13
N LEU A 278 8.29 -7.38 8.54
CA LEU A 278 9.69 -7.06 8.29
C LEU A 278 10.61 -8.10 8.94
N PRO A 279 11.75 -8.45 8.31
CA PRO A 279 12.83 -9.13 8.99
C PRO A 279 13.22 -8.39 10.28
N GLU A 280 13.64 -9.12 11.32
CA GLU A 280 13.89 -8.55 12.66
C GLU A 280 14.90 -7.38 12.65
N ASN A 281 15.91 -7.44 11.79
CA ASN A 281 16.91 -6.39 11.65
C ASN A 281 16.36 -5.04 11.11
N PHE A 282 15.12 -5.02 10.64
CA PHE A 282 14.41 -3.80 10.21
C PHE A 282 13.32 -3.35 11.16
N ARG A 283 13.07 -4.10 12.25
CA ARG A 283 12.08 -3.74 13.27
C ARG A 283 12.69 -2.82 14.31
N ASN A 284 11.85 -2.02 14.94
CA ASN A 284 12.20 -1.31 16.17
C ASN A 284 11.92 -2.24 17.36
N LYS A 285 12.88 -2.36 18.26
CA LYS A 285 12.74 -3.11 19.51
C LYS A 285 12.22 -2.22 20.63
#